data_4617a2b7e216dcd8567a6b8c39b08c77
#
_entry.id   4617a2b7e216dcd8567a6b8c39b08c77
#
_cell.length_a   1.000
_cell.length_b   1.000
_cell.length_c   1.000
_cell.angle_alpha   90.00
_cell.angle_beta   90.00
_cell.angle_gamma   90.00
#
_symmetry.space_group_name_H-M   'P 1'
#
loop_
_entity.id
_entity.type
_entity.pdbx_description
1 polymer ?
#
loop_
_entity_poly.entity_id
_entity_poly.type
_entity_poly.pdbx_seq_one_letter_code
_entity_poly.pdbx_strand_id
1 'polypeptide(L)'
;MKKMLLLTVTMMMLASTAIAAGGKTAYVDSQTVFDKAKLGKKYQAVVREYYEGRKKILDMDAEDIQKLQDDYTKQKQANLLKEKAQKEKEETINRKITEFQKKREEFSNEISKKNEELSNDFNQQMMAVLKDIAKHEKVSLVLNKTINILSKAEVPAILYADEDLDLTEKVIAEMDKKEDAKKEEIKK
;
A
#
# COMPACT_ATOMS: atom_id res chain seq x y z
N MET A 1 72.95 -2.85 14.05
CA MET A 1 72.11 -3.16 12.87
C MET A 1 70.98 -4.17 13.16
N LYS A 2 71.19 -5.24 13.99
CA LYS A 2 70.09 -6.21 14.30
C LYS A 2 68.94 -5.68 15.10
N LYS A 3 69.09 -4.65 15.96
CA LYS A 3 68.02 -4.06 16.78
C LYS A 3 67.10 -3.10 15.99
N MET A 4 67.59 -2.54 14.89
CA MET A 4 66.79 -1.62 14.05
C MET A 4 65.87 -2.36 13.11
N LEU A 5 66.20 -3.61 12.74
CA LEU A 5 65.40 -4.46 11.87
C LEU A 5 64.16 -5.02 12.58
N LEU A 6 64.21 -5.21 13.93
CA LEU A 6 63.07 -5.72 14.71
C LEU A 6 61.95 -4.66 14.89
N LEU A 7 62.30 -3.37 14.91
CA LEU A 7 61.33 -2.27 15.11
C LEU A 7 60.48 -2.01 13.88
N THR A 8 61.04 -2.26 12.68
CA THR A 8 60.33 -2.08 11.41
C THR A 8 59.32 -3.19 11.10
N VAL A 9 59.56 -4.42 11.57
CA VAL A 9 58.65 -5.55 11.39
C VAL A 9 57.42 -5.45 12.33
N THR A 10 57.60 -4.91 13.54
CA THR A 10 56.50 -4.75 14.51
C THR A 10 55.53 -3.62 14.10
N MET A 11 55.99 -2.60 13.36
CA MET A 11 55.13 -1.50 12.89
C MET A 11 54.32 -1.86 11.63
N MET A 12 54.68 -2.93 10.91
CA MET A 12 53.97 -3.37 9.72
C MET A 12 52.80 -4.33 10.00
N MET A 13 52.68 -4.86 11.23
CA MET A 13 51.55 -5.72 11.63
C MET A 13 50.35 -4.97 12.23
N LEU A 14 50.44 -3.66 12.42
CA LEU A 14 49.32 -2.83 12.96
C LEU A 14 48.51 -2.16 11.89
N ALA A 15 48.83 -2.34 10.60
CA ALA A 15 48.16 -1.68 9.47
C ALA A 15 47.07 -2.54 8.77
N SER A 16 46.78 -3.76 9.26
CA SER A 16 45.90 -4.70 8.55
C SER A 16 44.50 -4.89 9.15
N THR A 17 44.04 -3.99 10.03
CA THR A 17 42.68 -4.07 10.58
C THR A 17 41.71 -2.98 10.08
N ALA A 18 42.01 -2.31 8.98
CA ALA A 18 41.22 -1.18 8.50
C ALA A 18 40.42 -1.44 7.23
N ILE A 19 40.20 -2.70 6.83
CA ILE A 19 39.35 -2.99 5.65
C ILE A 19 38.33 -4.07 5.98
N ALA A 20 37.40 -3.76 6.88
CA ALA A 20 36.14 -4.45 7.00
C ALA A 20 35.05 -3.47 7.51
N ALA A 21 35.02 -2.28 6.93
CA ALA A 21 33.85 -1.42 7.00
C ALA A 21 32.87 -1.77 5.87
N GLY A 22 32.75 -3.05 5.52
CA GLY A 22 31.60 -3.57 4.80
C GLY A 22 30.43 -3.53 5.74
N GLY A 23 29.62 -2.46 5.66
CA GLY A 23 28.44 -2.34 6.51
C GLY A 23 27.53 -3.55 6.30
N LYS A 24 26.90 -4.03 7.38
CA LYS A 24 25.95 -5.14 7.36
C LYS A 24 24.84 -4.83 6.35
N THR A 25 24.53 -5.78 5.47
CA THR A 25 23.36 -5.72 4.60
C THR A 25 22.24 -6.49 5.27
N ALA A 26 21.02 -5.99 5.19
CA ALA A 26 19.83 -6.66 5.69
C ALA A 26 18.70 -6.57 4.64
N TYR A 27 17.59 -7.24 4.90
CA TYR A 27 16.41 -7.13 4.05
C TYR A 27 15.13 -6.99 4.86
N VAL A 28 14.07 -6.56 4.18
CA VAL A 28 12.72 -6.46 4.73
C VAL A 28 11.72 -6.92 3.67
N ASP A 29 10.68 -7.60 4.10
CA ASP A 29 9.51 -7.91 3.30
C ASP A 29 8.44 -6.83 3.55
N SER A 30 8.44 -5.79 2.71
CA SER A 30 7.55 -4.64 2.88
C SER A 30 6.07 -5.01 2.74
N GLN A 31 5.75 -6.03 1.93
CA GLN A 31 4.38 -6.53 1.80
C GLN A 31 3.93 -7.21 3.11
N THR A 32 4.77 -8.09 3.66
CA THR A 32 4.49 -8.72 4.95
C THR A 32 4.34 -7.68 6.07
N VAL A 33 5.17 -6.62 6.08
CA VAL A 33 5.02 -5.52 7.03
C VAL A 33 3.66 -4.84 6.87
N PHE A 34 3.24 -4.53 5.64
CA PHE A 34 1.93 -3.92 5.38
C PHE A 34 0.77 -4.81 5.84
N ASP A 35 0.84 -6.10 5.56
CA ASP A 35 -0.24 -7.03 5.88
C ASP A 35 -0.38 -7.32 7.39
N LYS A 36 0.74 -7.30 8.12
CA LYS A 36 0.75 -7.69 9.54
C LYS A 36 0.69 -6.52 10.51
N ALA A 37 1.35 -5.38 10.20
CA ALA A 37 1.39 -4.22 11.11
C ALA A 37 0.01 -3.62 11.35
N LYS A 38 -0.24 -3.11 12.56
CA LYS A 38 -1.51 -2.45 12.96
C LYS A 38 -1.90 -1.32 12.03
N LEU A 39 -0.91 -0.51 11.61
CA LEU A 39 -1.14 0.60 10.69
C LEU A 39 -1.60 0.11 9.31
N GLY A 40 -0.96 -0.94 8.76
CA GLY A 40 -1.36 -1.52 7.48
C GLY A 40 -2.77 -2.10 7.53
N LYS A 41 -3.11 -2.87 8.58
CA LYS A 41 -4.48 -3.37 8.80
C LYS A 41 -5.52 -2.25 8.92
N LYS A 42 -5.16 -1.16 9.60
CA LYS A 42 -6.02 0.02 9.70
C LYS A 42 -6.27 0.63 8.31
N TYR A 43 -5.25 0.76 7.48
CA TYR A 43 -5.40 1.31 6.12
C TYR A 43 -6.20 0.40 5.20
N GLN A 44 -5.98 -0.92 5.28
CA GLN A 44 -6.81 -1.90 4.57
C GLN A 44 -8.29 -1.79 4.97
N ALA A 45 -8.58 -1.62 6.27
CA ALA A 45 -9.94 -1.44 6.75
C ALA A 45 -10.57 -0.14 6.23
N VAL A 46 -9.83 0.98 6.23
CA VAL A 46 -10.30 2.28 5.71
C VAL A 46 -10.63 2.18 4.21
N VAL A 47 -9.76 1.55 3.42
CA VAL A 47 -10.01 1.37 1.97
C VAL A 47 -11.22 0.49 1.72
N ARG A 48 -11.37 -0.61 2.49
CA ARG A 48 -12.50 -1.52 2.39
C ARG A 48 -13.81 -0.81 2.69
N GLU A 49 -13.89 -0.11 3.81
CA GLU A 49 -15.08 0.65 4.22
C GLU A 49 -15.44 1.71 3.16
N TYR A 50 -14.44 2.41 2.65
CA TYR A 50 -14.63 3.38 1.59
C TYR A 50 -15.19 2.76 0.31
N TYR A 51 -14.65 1.61 -0.10
CA TYR A 51 -15.12 0.86 -1.26
C TYR A 51 -16.55 0.35 -1.07
N GLU A 52 -16.86 -0.25 0.07
CA GLU A 52 -18.20 -0.77 0.37
C GLU A 52 -19.25 0.33 0.38
N GLY A 53 -18.92 1.51 0.94
CA GLY A 53 -19.80 2.67 0.89
C GLY A 53 -20.12 3.13 -0.53
N ARG A 54 -19.09 3.20 -1.42
CA ARG A 54 -19.26 3.57 -2.84
C ARG A 54 -20.04 2.52 -3.61
N LYS A 55 -19.72 1.26 -3.36
CA LYS A 55 -20.42 0.12 -3.98
C LYS A 55 -21.91 0.16 -3.66
N LYS A 56 -22.28 0.39 -2.41
CA LYS A 56 -23.69 0.47 -1.99
C LYS A 56 -24.45 1.56 -2.76
N ILE A 57 -23.84 2.73 -2.95
CA ILE A 57 -24.45 3.83 -3.73
C ILE A 57 -24.66 3.40 -5.18
N LEU A 58 -23.66 2.78 -5.81
CA LEU A 58 -23.76 2.30 -7.18
C LEU A 58 -24.82 1.19 -7.34
N ASP A 59 -24.88 0.28 -6.39
CA ASP A 59 -25.90 -0.80 -6.41
C ASP A 59 -27.32 -0.21 -6.32
N MET A 60 -27.56 0.82 -5.50
CA MET A 60 -28.85 1.53 -5.42
C MET A 60 -29.18 2.25 -6.74
N ASP A 61 -28.23 2.97 -7.32
CA ASP A 61 -28.42 3.66 -8.60
C ASP A 61 -28.74 2.65 -9.73
N ALA A 62 -28.04 1.52 -9.75
CA ALA A 62 -28.29 0.45 -10.73
C ALA A 62 -29.68 -0.15 -10.59
N GLU A 63 -30.13 -0.42 -9.36
CA GLU A 63 -31.48 -0.92 -9.06
C GLU A 63 -32.56 0.08 -9.51
N ASP A 64 -32.37 1.36 -9.26
CA ASP A 64 -33.30 2.41 -9.68
C ASP A 64 -33.40 2.51 -11.22
N ILE A 65 -32.25 2.42 -11.91
CA ILE A 65 -32.23 2.39 -13.38
C ILE A 65 -32.98 1.16 -13.90
N GLN A 66 -32.75 -0.01 -13.30
CA GLN A 66 -33.45 -1.25 -13.69
C GLN A 66 -34.95 -1.12 -13.50
N LYS A 67 -35.42 -0.58 -12.36
CA LYS A 67 -36.85 -0.34 -12.13
C LYS A 67 -37.47 0.59 -13.19
N LEU A 68 -36.76 1.67 -13.54
CA LEU A 68 -37.23 2.60 -14.58
C LEU A 68 -37.33 1.94 -15.95
N GLN A 69 -36.35 1.09 -16.30
CA GLN A 69 -36.36 0.33 -17.57
C GLN A 69 -37.49 -0.69 -17.61
N ASP A 70 -37.71 -1.42 -16.54
CA ASP A 70 -38.78 -2.42 -16.43
C ASP A 70 -40.17 -1.77 -16.51
N ASP A 71 -40.37 -0.65 -15.79
CA ASP A 71 -41.61 0.12 -15.83
C ASP A 71 -41.89 0.68 -17.24
N TYR A 72 -40.86 1.26 -17.87
CA TYR A 72 -40.97 1.75 -19.25
C TYR A 72 -41.33 0.63 -20.21
N THR A 73 -40.69 -0.53 -20.12
CA THR A 73 -40.94 -1.69 -20.98
C THR A 73 -42.37 -2.20 -20.83
N LYS A 74 -42.86 -2.35 -19.58
CA LYS A 74 -44.25 -2.77 -19.31
C LYS A 74 -45.27 -1.79 -19.88
N GLN A 75 -45.08 -0.49 -19.69
CA GLN A 75 -46.00 0.53 -20.18
C GLN A 75 -46.00 0.61 -21.72
N LYS A 76 -44.83 0.45 -22.35
CA LYS A 76 -44.70 0.43 -23.82
C LYS A 76 -45.41 -0.78 -24.44
N GLN A 77 -45.23 -1.98 -23.88
CA GLN A 77 -45.88 -3.21 -24.32
C GLN A 77 -47.42 -3.15 -24.16
N ALA A 78 -47.88 -2.49 -23.11
CA ALA A 78 -49.31 -2.30 -22.87
C ALA A 78 -49.94 -1.18 -23.71
N ASN A 79 -49.18 -0.51 -24.61
CA ASN A 79 -49.59 0.66 -25.39
C ASN A 79 -50.17 1.81 -24.54
N LEU A 80 -49.70 1.97 -23.30
CA LEU A 80 -50.16 2.98 -22.36
C LEU A 80 -49.48 4.35 -22.55
N LEU A 81 -48.38 4.42 -23.33
CA LEU A 81 -47.57 5.62 -23.49
C LEU A 81 -47.81 6.26 -24.87
N LYS A 82 -48.12 7.56 -24.88
CA LYS A 82 -48.06 8.39 -26.07
C LYS A 82 -46.60 8.64 -26.47
N GLU A 83 -46.36 8.92 -27.76
CA GLU A 83 -44.99 9.11 -28.30
C GLU A 83 -44.14 10.11 -27.51
N LYS A 84 -44.73 11.24 -27.12
CA LYS A 84 -44.03 12.26 -26.31
C LYS A 84 -43.57 11.67 -24.95
N ALA A 85 -44.47 10.94 -24.27
CA ALA A 85 -44.13 10.34 -22.96
C ALA A 85 -43.09 9.21 -23.09
N GLN A 86 -43.09 8.48 -24.23
CA GLN A 86 -42.01 7.50 -24.48
C GLN A 86 -40.65 8.17 -24.59
N LYS A 87 -40.55 9.26 -25.40
CA LYS A 87 -39.30 10.02 -25.54
C LYS A 87 -38.79 10.58 -24.18
N GLU A 88 -39.67 11.19 -23.40
CA GLU A 88 -39.33 11.73 -22.10
C GLU A 88 -38.78 10.65 -21.11
N LYS A 89 -39.40 9.45 -21.14
CA LYS A 89 -38.91 8.33 -20.32
C LYS A 89 -37.56 7.79 -20.82
N GLU A 90 -37.39 7.64 -22.12
CA GLU A 90 -36.12 7.21 -22.75
C GLU A 90 -34.99 8.21 -22.43
N GLU A 91 -35.24 9.50 -22.56
CA GLU A 91 -34.27 10.54 -22.21
C GLU A 91 -33.90 10.48 -20.71
N THR A 92 -34.88 10.27 -19.83
CA THR A 92 -34.65 10.14 -18.40
C THR A 92 -33.80 8.93 -18.07
N ILE A 93 -34.09 7.77 -18.65
CA ILE A 93 -33.30 6.54 -18.48
C ILE A 93 -31.88 6.74 -18.99
N ASN A 94 -31.71 7.29 -20.19
CA ASN A 94 -30.40 7.56 -20.78
C ASN A 94 -29.55 8.52 -19.94
N ARG A 95 -30.15 9.59 -19.43
CA ARG A 95 -29.49 10.50 -18.51
C ARG A 95 -29.03 9.79 -17.24
N LYS A 96 -29.88 8.98 -16.61
CA LYS A 96 -29.56 8.21 -15.42
C LYS A 96 -28.40 7.22 -15.66
N ILE A 97 -28.39 6.56 -16.81
CA ILE A 97 -27.29 5.66 -17.19
C ILE A 97 -25.98 6.44 -17.34
N THR A 98 -26.03 7.61 -17.98
CA THR A 98 -24.84 8.46 -18.15
C THR A 98 -24.32 8.97 -16.80
N GLU A 99 -25.19 9.42 -15.91
CA GLU A 99 -24.85 9.82 -14.54
C GLU A 99 -24.22 8.67 -13.74
N PHE A 100 -24.78 7.47 -13.86
CA PHE A 100 -24.24 6.27 -13.23
C PHE A 100 -22.82 5.91 -13.71
N GLN A 101 -22.61 5.97 -15.04
CA GLN A 101 -21.29 5.70 -15.61
C GLN A 101 -20.24 6.71 -15.12
N LYS A 102 -20.60 8.00 -15.11
CA LYS A 102 -19.75 9.06 -14.59
C LYS A 102 -19.41 8.86 -13.12
N LYS A 103 -20.42 8.56 -12.30
CA LYS A 103 -20.23 8.28 -10.86
C LYS A 103 -19.33 7.07 -10.64
N ARG A 104 -19.45 6.01 -11.45
CA ARG A 104 -18.57 4.84 -11.40
C ARG A 104 -17.11 5.20 -11.65
N GLU A 105 -16.86 6.05 -12.65
CA GLU A 105 -15.52 6.51 -12.98
C GLU A 105 -14.94 7.39 -11.85
N GLU A 106 -15.73 8.34 -11.34
CA GLU A 106 -15.36 9.20 -10.22
C GLU A 106 -14.98 8.36 -8.98
N PHE A 107 -15.80 7.37 -8.62
CA PHE A 107 -15.51 6.49 -7.47
C PHE A 107 -14.27 5.62 -7.69
N SER A 108 -14.04 5.14 -8.91
CA SER A 108 -12.80 4.42 -9.23
C SER A 108 -11.56 5.28 -9.01
N ASN A 109 -11.62 6.53 -9.47
CA ASN A 109 -10.53 7.48 -9.31
C ASN A 109 -10.31 7.86 -7.83
N GLU A 110 -11.40 8.09 -7.08
CA GLU A 110 -11.33 8.38 -5.65
C GLU A 110 -10.68 7.22 -4.86
N ILE A 111 -11.06 5.96 -5.16
CA ILE A 111 -10.50 4.77 -4.50
C ILE A 111 -9.01 4.64 -4.83
N SER A 112 -8.63 4.83 -6.11
CA SER A 112 -7.23 4.79 -6.54
C SER A 112 -6.40 5.86 -5.82
N LYS A 113 -6.89 7.08 -5.75
CA LYS A 113 -6.24 8.18 -5.04
C LYS A 113 -6.11 7.89 -3.54
N LYS A 114 -7.15 7.33 -2.92
CA LYS A 114 -7.13 6.96 -1.50
C LYS A 114 -6.11 5.87 -1.22
N ASN A 115 -6.02 4.86 -2.09
CA ASN A 115 -5.00 3.82 -1.98
C ASN A 115 -3.58 4.41 -2.09
N GLU A 116 -3.35 5.31 -3.04
CA GLU A 116 -2.06 5.96 -3.22
C GLU A 116 -1.66 6.79 -1.98
N GLU A 117 -2.58 7.61 -1.45
CA GLU A 117 -2.35 8.40 -0.24
C GLU A 117 -1.93 7.54 0.94
N LEU A 118 -2.70 6.47 1.23
CA LEU A 118 -2.44 5.59 2.36
C LEU A 118 -1.17 4.75 2.16
N SER A 119 -0.88 4.30 0.94
CA SER A 119 0.35 3.58 0.62
C SER A 119 1.58 4.47 0.79
N ASN A 120 1.51 5.71 0.33
CA ASN A 120 2.59 6.67 0.48
C ASN A 120 2.85 7.00 1.96
N ASP A 121 1.80 7.23 2.75
CA ASP A 121 1.96 7.48 4.18
C ASP A 121 2.52 6.26 4.92
N PHE A 122 2.03 5.05 4.61
CA PHE A 122 2.59 3.82 5.16
C PHE A 122 4.08 3.67 4.86
N ASN A 123 4.47 3.86 3.60
CA ASN A 123 5.86 3.76 3.18
C ASN A 123 6.75 4.79 3.90
N GLN A 124 6.29 6.02 4.07
CA GLN A 124 7.04 7.04 4.82
C GLN A 124 7.27 6.63 6.27
N GLN A 125 6.24 6.11 6.95
CA GLN A 125 6.33 5.67 8.33
C GLN A 125 7.22 4.43 8.47
N MET A 126 7.10 3.45 7.58
CA MET A 126 7.95 2.26 7.53
C MET A 126 9.43 2.64 7.29
N MET A 127 9.70 3.54 6.34
CA MET A 127 11.06 4.01 6.05
C MET A 127 11.69 4.76 7.24
N ALA A 128 10.90 5.52 8.00
CA ALA A 128 11.38 6.16 9.22
C ALA A 128 11.81 5.12 10.27
N VAL A 129 10.98 4.08 10.47
CA VAL A 129 11.29 2.97 11.38
C VAL A 129 12.51 2.19 10.90
N LEU A 130 12.61 1.87 9.61
CA LEU A 130 13.76 1.19 9.02
C LEU A 130 15.08 1.95 9.24
N LYS A 131 15.06 3.28 9.08
CA LYS A 131 16.23 4.12 9.35
C LYS A 131 16.69 4.04 10.80
N ASP A 132 15.76 4.02 11.74
CA ASP A 132 16.07 3.91 13.17
C ASP A 132 16.68 2.53 13.48
N ILE A 133 16.05 1.45 12.99
CA ILE A 133 16.55 0.07 13.16
C ILE A 133 17.93 -0.08 12.52
N ALA A 134 18.12 0.39 11.28
CA ALA A 134 19.38 0.26 10.56
C ALA A 134 20.53 0.94 11.32
N LYS A 135 20.29 2.11 11.93
CA LYS A 135 21.29 2.79 12.78
C LYS A 135 21.64 1.97 14.01
N HIS A 136 20.65 1.43 14.71
CA HIS A 136 20.86 0.62 15.91
C HIS A 136 21.60 -0.69 15.61
N GLU A 137 21.25 -1.35 14.52
CA GLU A 137 21.82 -2.65 14.11
C GLU A 137 23.13 -2.50 13.31
N LYS A 138 23.58 -1.26 13.06
CA LYS A 138 24.75 -0.94 12.22
C LYS A 138 24.64 -1.51 10.82
N VAL A 139 23.42 -1.51 10.26
CA VAL A 139 23.11 -1.92 8.89
C VAL A 139 23.35 -0.74 7.96
N SER A 140 24.11 -0.94 6.90
CA SER A 140 24.43 0.09 5.90
C SER A 140 23.52 0.04 4.67
N LEU A 141 22.90 -1.11 4.40
CA LEU A 141 22.01 -1.32 3.26
C LEU A 141 20.85 -2.23 3.65
N VAL A 142 19.62 -1.78 3.39
CA VAL A 142 18.43 -2.62 3.51
C VAL A 142 17.81 -2.78 2.13
N LEU A 143 17.58 -4.02 1.73
CA LEU A 143 16.93 -4.39 0.47
C LEU A 143 15.49 -4.81 0.72
N ASN A 144 14.60 -4.57 -0.24
CA ASN A 144 13.29 -5.20 -0.19
C ASN A 144 13.37 -6.65 -0.68
N LYS A 145 12.66 -7.57 -0.04
CA LYS A 145 12.65 -8.99 -0.38
C LYS A 145 12.08 -9.26 -1.77
N THR A 146 11.12 -8.45 -2.19
CA THR A 146 10.44 -8.54 -3.47
C THR A 146 10.43 -7.21 -4.20
N ILE A 147 10.30 -7.24 -5.51
CA ILE A 147 10.09 -6.06 -6.37
C ILE A 147 8.95 -6.33 -7.34
N ASN A 148 8.20 -5.26 -7.65
CA ASN A 148 7.17 -5.31 -8.69
C ASN A 148 7.77 -4.94 -10.04
N ILE A 149 7.71 -5.86 -11.00
CA ILE A 149 8.12 -5.62 -12.37
C ILE A 149 6.87 -5.34 -13.22
N LEU A 150 6.80 -4.14 -13.81
CA LEU A 150 5.73 -3.72 -14.72
C LEU A 150 4.30 -3.82 -14.11
N SER A 151 4.18 -3.65 -12.80
CA SER A 151 2.89 -3.66 -12.05
C SER A 151 2.06 -4.94 -12.23
N LYS A 152 2.65 -6.05 -12.68
CA LYS A 152 1.89 -7.28 -13.00
C LYS A 152 2.33 -8.52 -12.24
N ALA A 153 3.56 -8.56 -11.74
CA ALA A 153 4.06 -9.68 -10.97
C ALA A 153 5.03 -9.21 -9.89
N GLU A 154 4.86 -9.73 -8.71
CA GLU A 154 5.84 -9.63 -7.65
C GLU A 154 6.88 -10.72 -7.86
N VAL A 155 8.15 -10.33 -7.94
CA VAL A 155 9.25 -11.27 -8.11
C VAL A 155 10.24 -11.13 -6.95
N PRO A 156 10.89 -12.22 -6.52
CA PRO A 156 11.94 -12.16 -5.53
C PRO A 156 13.09 -11.27 -6.01
N ALA A 157 13.44 -10.25 -5.22
CA ALA A 157 14.66 -9.49 -5.40
C ALA A 157 15.86 -10.18 -4.71
N ILE A 158 15.56 -11.00 -3.69
CA ILE A 158 16.52 -11.77 -2.92
C ILE A 158 16.19 -13.24 -3.09
N LEU A 159 17.11 -14.02 -3.69
CA LEU A 159 16.94 -15.45 -3.91
C LEU A 159 17.32 -16.27 -2.66
N TYR A 160 18.29 -15.79 -1.91
CA TYR A 160 18.76 -16.38 -0.66
C TYR A 160 19.34 -15.31 0.27
N ALA A 161 19.02 -15.40 1.53
CA ALA A 161 19.66 -14.66 2.61
C ALA A 161 19.48 -15.44 3.91
N ASP A 162 20.38 -15.25 4.86
CA ASP A 162 20.25 -15.81 6.20
C ASP A 162 19.12 -15.11 6.96
N GLU A 163 18.42 -15.85 7.83
CA GLU A 163 17.26 -15.34 8.59
C GLU A 163 17.63 -14.21 9.56
N ASP A 164 18.87 -14.19 10.05
CA ASP A 164 19.38 -13.13 10.94
C ASP A 164 19.49 -11.75 10.25
N LEU A 165 19.41 -11.72 8.92
CA LEU A 165 19.41 -10.51 8.10
C LEU A 165 18.00 -9.97 7.85
N ASP A 166 16.94 -10.69 8.25
CA ASP A 166 15.54 -10.29 8.09
C ASP A 166 15.13 -9.30 9.19
N LEU A 167 14.78 -8.09 8.78
CA LEU A 167 14.29 -7.04 9.68
C LEU A 167 12.76 -6.96 9.75
N THR A 168 12.04 -7.81 9.02
CA THR A 168 10.59 -7.71 8.84
C THR A 168 9.83 -7.67 10.17
N GLU A 169 10.05 -8.65 11.04
CA GLU A 169 9.33 -8.71 12.33
C GLU A 169 9.75 -7.57 13.29
N LYS A 170 11.01 -7.12 13.24
CA LYS A 170 11.45 -5.95 14.00
C LYS A 170 10.77 -4.67 13.55
N VAL A 171 10.61 -4.49 12.22
CA VAL A 171 9.91 -3.34 11.65
C VAL A 171 8.45 -3.35 12.06
N ILE A 172 7.77 -4.49 11.98
CA ILE A 172 6.38 -4.64 12.42
C ILE A 172 6.24 -4.23 13.89
N ALA A 173 7.09 -4.78 14.77
CA ALA A 173 7.04 -4.50 16.20
C ALA A 173 7.24 -3.01 16.52
N GLU A 174 8.20 -2.33 15.87
CA GLU A 174 8.45 -0.91 16.09
C GLU A 174 7.35 -0.01 15.49
N MET A 175 6.78 -0.38 14.34
CA MET A 175 5.62 0.32 13.79
C MET A 175 4.40 0.20 14.71
N ASP A 176 4.15 -0.99 15.26
CA ASP A 176 3.05 -1.25 16.17
C ASP A 176 3.16 -0.45 17.48
N LYS A 177 4.38 -0.33 18.04
CA LYS A 177 4.64 0.52 19.21
C LYS A 177 4.32 1.99 18.92
N LYS A 178 4.76 2.50 17.75
CA LYS A 178 4.46 3.89 17.35
C LYS A 178 2.96 4.14 17.17
N GLU A 179 2.23 3.17 16.59
CA GLU A 179 0.77 3.29 16.43
C GLU A 179 0.04 3.24 17.78
N ASP A 180 0.50 2.42 18.73
CA ASP A 180 -0.07 2.37 20.08
C ASP A 180 0.17 3.69 20.85
N ALA A 181 1.38 4.24 20.78
CA ALA A 181 1.71 5.53 21.40
C ALA A 181 0.82 6.67 20.87
N LYS A 182 0.61 6.74 19.54
CA LYS A 182 -0.30 7.72 18.94
C LYS A 182 -1.74 7.59 19.46
N LYS A 183 -2.22 6.37 19.69
CA LYS A 183 -3.57 6.15 20.23
C LYS A 183 -3.71 6.61 21.70
N GLU A 184 -2.66 6.50 22.49
CA GLU A 184 -2.66 6.98 23.87
C GLU A 184 -2.64 8.51 23.96
N GLU A 185 -1.91 9.18 23.05
CA GLU A 185 -1.89 10.64 22.97
C GLU A 185 -3.25 11.25 22.58
N ILE A 186 -3.99 10.59 21.71
CA ILE A 186 -5.34 11.06 21.27
C ILE A 186 -6.40 10.89 22.38
N LYS A 187 -6.15 10.00 23.34
CA LYS A 187 -7.11 9.74 24.44
C LYS A 187 -6.92 10.68 25.65
N LYS A 188 -5.88 11.48 25.66
CA LYS A 188 -5.60 12.49 26.68
C LYS A 188 -6.10 13.86 26.25
#